data_31e0a134565f0b905952995547c9ebab
#
_entry.id   31e0a134565f0b905952995547c9ebab
#
_cell.length_a   1.000
_cell.length_b   1.000
_cell.length_c   1.000
_cell.angle_alpha   90.00
_cell.angle_beta   90.00
_cell.angle_gamma   90.00
#
_symmetry.space_group_name_H-M   'P 1'
#
loop_
_entity.id
_entity.type
_entity.pdbx_description
1 polymer ?
#
loop_
_entity_poly.entity_id
_entity_poly.type
_entity_poly.pdbx_seq_one_letter_code
_entity_poly.pdbx_strand_id
1 'polypeptide(L)'
;APLYQSGTVCRWTFDASGASWYAEKDGLSARIALTVPRRENGELRRVELTWRGKKRLEGELLFYCEPVLCPQRDFDAHPAFSRLFLECSLEGNGVLFHHRPRGNEEGLWLSAAWTGENTSASLDRAFALGRGGLRALPGGQPGPLRNGAGSDPCLMVRVPVSLAPGEGKRFALALALGDGPAAAQAGSRRMLEGKETGVSSLAPIAQKLALSEGETLAAFDLLARLASAAEGVERPPQNTLWPYGISGDVPIVAGQLSGPDDVEQAALWCRWHQFLSRAGYPFDLVLLLEEGGDYRRPLRSALTEELKKLGAESVLGARGGIHLANPDAAPVVLAWAKAVLPVEDGALDGPSESEIIPPPAPVNLSPDPAPWRMEGDTVTIHCGEQLPPVGWSQVLCNPNFGWLTDETGAGFLWSGGNSREGRLTAWANDPLAVGGQENVTVSLNGRDFHAFAAGDGLPCTVTYGPGFARWEKKLEETLKTGGQCPPLLVVEGFVPMDENRRILRFTLTGASGRVLYQLGEGEPVSAALNDGQSVSLVTKEKAGRPCSRFFREDFLAEQERTLAWWADKVSALTVTTPDGALDRY
;
A
#
# COMPACT_ATOMS: atom_id res chain seq x y z
N ALA A 1 -17.99 -8.15 6.46
CA ALA A 1 -17.36 -8.22 5.13
C ALA A 1 -16.70 -6.88 4.85
N PRO A 2 -15.56 -6.84 4.16
CA PRO A 2 -14.97 -5.58 3.71
C PRO A 2 -15.98 -4.80 2.86
N LEU A 3 -15.97 -3.47 2.99
CA LEU A 3 -16.92 -2.58 2.29
C LEU A 3 -16.83 -2.66 0.75
N TYR A 4 -15.74 -3.21 0.23
CA TYR A 4 -15.46 -3.36 -1.22
C TYR A 4 -15.82 -4.73 -1.81
N GLN A 5 -16.49 -5.62 -1.06
CA GLN A 5 -16.94 -6.90 -1.63
C GLN A 5 -18.09 -6.71 -2.61
N SER A 6 -18.10 -7.49 -3.69
CA SER A 6 -19.18 -7.48 -4.68
C SER A 6 -20.56 -7.70 -4.01
N GLY A 7 -21.59 -7.01 -4.47
CA GLY A 7 -22.92 -7.06 -3.92
C GLY A 7 -23.14 -6.23 -2.64
N THR A 8 -22.17 -5.42 -2.21
CA THR A 8 -22.34 -4.46 -1.12
C THR A 8 -22.77 -3.11 -1.70
N VAL A 9 -23.88 -2.56 -1.19
CA VAL A 9 -24.25 -1.17 -1.50
C VAL A 9 -23.46 -0.26 -0.58
N CYS A 10 -22.65 0.64 -1.14
CA CYS A 10 -21.83 1.58 -0.37
C CYS A 10 -22.18 3.02 -0.73
N ARG A 11 -22.21 3.90 0.27
CA ARG A 11 -22.34 5.35 0.12
C ARG A 11 -21.32 6.05 1.00
N TRP A 12 -20.73 7.11 0.48
CA TRP A 12 -19.71 7.90 1.16
C TRP A 12 -20.19 9.33 1.26
N THR A 13 -19.94 9.97 2.38
CA THR A 13 -20.24 11.38 2.60
C THR A 13 -19.04 12.01 3.29
N PHE A 14 -18.57 13.10 2.73
CA PHE A 14 -17.52 13.93 3.30
C PHE A 14 -18.07 15.33 3.51
N ASP A 15 -17.82 15.91 4.66
CA ASP A 15 -18.18 17.27 4.97
C ASP A 15 -17.11 17.93 5.86
N ALA A 16 -17.31 19.22 6.21
CA ALA A 16 -16.37 19.93 7.07
C ALA A 16 -16.29 19.38 8.50
N SER A 17 -17.18 18.49 8.90
CA SER A 17 -17.23 17.88 10.24
C SER A 17 -16.59 16.51 10.30
N GLY A 18 -16.39 15.84 9.16
CA GLY A 18 -15.82 14.51 9.10
C GLY A 18 -16.17 13.72 7.85
N ALA A 19 -16.14 12.41 7.99
CA ALA A 19 -16.48 11.49 6.92
C ALA A 19 -17.45 10.42 7.45
N SER A 20 -18.36 9.97 6.63
CA SER A 20 -19.21 8.84 6.95
C SER A 20 -19.33 7.84 5.80
N TRP A 21 -19.46 6.58 6.17
CA TRP A 21 -19.66 5.46 5.25
C TRP A 21 -20.94 4.73 5.65
N TYR A 22 -21.75 4.42 4.69
CA TYR A 22 -22.86 3.50 4.83
C TYR A 22 -22.63 2.30 3.93
N ALA A 23 -22.78 1.12 4.47
CA ALA A 23 -22.70 -0.13 3.72
C ALA A 23 -23.87 -1.04 4.08
N GLU A 24 -24.44 -1.73 3.08
CA GLU A 24 -25.52 -2.69 3.28
C GLU A 24 -25.31 -3.93 2.43
N LYS A 25 -25.40 -5.10 3.07
CA LYS A 25 -25.32 -6.40 2.41
C LYS A 25 -26.13 -7.44 3.21
N ASP A 26 -26.94 -8.24 2.51
CA ASP A 26 -27.66 -9.40 3.07
C ASP A 26 -28.50 -9.08 4.32
N GLY A 27 -29.00 -7.86 4.44
CA GLY A 27 -29.80 -7.40 5.58
C GLY A 27 -29.00 -6.85 6.77
N LEU A 28 -27.67 -6.87 6.70
CA LEU A 28 -26.81 -6.14 7.62
C LEU A 28 -26.50 -4.76 7.03
N SER A 29 -26.83 -3.70 7.78
CA SER A 29 -26.37 -2.35 7.48
C SER A 29 -25.36 -1.88 8.51
N ALA A 30 -24.32 -1.19 8.03
CA ALA A 30 -23.29 -0.58 8.84
C ALA A 30 -23.17 0.91 8.47
N ARG A 31 -23.22 1.78 9.49
CA ARG A 31 -22.87 3.19 9.35
C ARG A 31 -21.60 3.45 10.16
N ILE A 32 -20.60 4.01 9.52
CA ILE A 32 -19.33 4.39 10.15
C ILE A 32 -19.22 5.90 10.03
N ALA A 33 -18.98 6.59 11.14
CA ALA A 33 -18.73 8.02 11.17
C ALA A 33 -17.35 8.26 11.80
N LEU A 34 -16.50 8.96 11.08
CA LEU A 34 -15.21 9.44 11.54
C LEU A 34 -15.31 10.94 11.80
N THR A 35 -14.93 11.35 13.00
CA THR A 35 -14.92 12.77 13.40
C THR A 35 -13.59 13.13 14.06
N VAL A 36 -13.13 14.36 13.84
CA VAL A 36 -11.97 14.93 14.52
C VAL A 36 -12.52 15.93 15.55
N PRO A 37 -12.46 15.64 16.85
CA PRO A 37 -12.97 16.52 17.89
C PRO A 37 -12.15 17.81 17.98
N ARG A 38 -12.82 18.93 18.21
CA ARG A 38 -12.18 20.27 18.20
C ARG A 38 -11.10 20.45 19.27
N ARG A 39 -11.23 19.79 20.42
CA ARG A 39 -10.35 20.00 21.59
C ARG A 39 -9.38 18.86 21.84
N GLU A 40 -9.46 17.80 21.05
CA GLU A 40 -8.58 16.64 21.19
C GLU A 40 -7.72 16.50 19.94
N ASN A 41 -6.48 16.14 20.15
CA ASN A 41 -5.56 15.86 19.05
C ASN A 41 -5.71 14.39 18.62
N GLY A 42 -6.79 14.08 17.88
CA GLY A 42 -7.11 12.70 17.56
C GLY A 42 -8.36 12.55 16.71
N GLU A 43 -8.80 11.32 16.54
CA GLU A 43 -10.00 10.96 15.79
C GLU A 43 -10.91 10.00 16.56
N LEU A 44 -12.18 10.09 16.30
CA LEU A 44 -13.20 9.20 16.84
C LEU A 44 -13.98 8.53 15.71
N ARG A 45 -13.93 7.20 15.67
CA ARG A 45 -14.71 6.36 14.75
C ARG A 45 -15.89 5.76 15.48
N ARG A 46 -17.12 6.06 15.06
CA ARG A 46 -18.35 5.46 15.56
C ARG A 46 -18.89 4.51 14.52
N VAL A 47 -19.25 3.32 14.95
CA VAL A 47 -19.84 2.28 14.10
C VAL A 47 -21.23 1.94 14.64
N GLU A 48 -22.24 2.02 13.81
CA GLU A 48 -23.61 1.58 14.09
C GLU A 48 -23.95 0.42 13.16
N LEU A 49 -24.25 -0.72 13.73
CA LEU A 49 -24.68 -1.93 13.02
C LEU A 49 -26.17 -2.12 13.24
N THR A 50 -26.91 -2.46 12.17
CA THR A 50 -28.33 -2.81 12.26
C THR A 50 -28.58 -4.08 11.46
N TRP A 51 -29.27 -5.06 12.08
CA TRP A 51 -29.59 -6.33 11.46
C TRP A 51 -31.08 -6.45 11.15
N ARG A 52 -31.41 -6.72 9.89
CA ARG A 52 -32.77 -6.89 9.39
C ARG A 52 -33.09 -8.32 8.95
N GLY A 53 -32.19 -9.26 9.18
CA GLY A 53 -32.39 -10.66 8.84
C GLY A 53 -33.36 -11.37 9.78
N LYS A 54 -33.72 -12.60 9.43
CA LYS A 54 -34.71 -13.40 10.15
C LYS A 54 -34.16 -14.23 11.31
N LYS A 55 -32.85 -14.47 11.33
CA LYS A 55 -32.16 -15.25 12.36
C LYS A 55 -31.14 -14.35 13.08
N ARG A 56 -30.71 -14.75 14.28
CA ARG A 56 -29.64 -14.08 15.00
C ARG A 56 -28.36 -14.06 14.13
N LEU A 57 -27.73 -12.91 14.04
CA LEU A 57 -26.43 -12.72 13.41
C LEU A 57 -25.35 -12.83 14.49
N GLU A 58 -24.38 -13.70 14.28
CA GLU A 58 -23.16 -13.79 15.08
C GLU A 58 -21.97 -13.46 14.19
N GLY A 59 -21.03 -12.69 14.72
CA GLY A 59 -19.84 -12.28 13.98
C GLY A 59 -18.90 -11.41 14.82
N GLU A 60 -17.99 -10.74 14.15
CA GLU A 60 -17.02 -9.84 14.77
C GLU A 60 -16.95 -8.51 14.02
N LEU A 61 -16.82 -7.41 14.74
CA LEU A 61 -16.40 -6.12 14.22
C LEU A 61 -14.90 -5.99 14.43
N LEU A 62 -14.19 -5.66 13.36
CA LEU A 62 -12.75 -5.44 13.38
C LEU A 62 -12.45 -3.95 13.27
N PHE A 63 -11.71 -3.39 14.24
CA PHE A 63 -11.03 -2.12 14.08
C PHE A 63 -9.56 -2.39 13.76
N TYR A 64 -9.06 -1.74 12.72
CA TYR A 64 -7.67 -1.90 12.29
C TYR A 64 -7.02 -0.56 11.97
N CYS A 65 -5.79 -0.37 12.43
CA CYS A 65 -4.93 0.72 11.99
C CYS A 65 -3.43 0.35 12.13
N GLU A 66 -2.60 1.00 11.33
CA GLU A 66 -1.13 0.92 11.38
C GLU A 66 -0.59 2.30 11.77
N PRO A 67 -0.30 2.56 13.07
CA PRO A 67 0.30 3.82 13.48
C PRO A 67 1.72 3.97 12.90
N VAL A 68 2.04 5.15 12.42
CA VAL A 68 3.37 5.48 11.86
C VAL A 68 4.16 6.38 12.81
N LEU A 69 3.54 7.45 13.32
CA LEU A 69 4.07 8.40 14.29
C LEU A 69 5.45 9.00 13.95
N CYS A 70 5.76 9.12 12.67
CA CYS A 70 6.96 9.81 12.17
C CYS A 70 6.61 10.67 10.95
N PRO A 71 7.49 11.58 10.51
CA PRO A 71 7.27 12.34 9.30
C PRO A 71 7.03 11.45 8.09
N GLN A 72 6.06 11.80 7.24
CA GLN A 72 5.67 11.03 6.06
C GLN A 72 6.87 10.68 5.17
N ARG A 73 7.75 11.65 4.91
CA ARG A 73 8.96 11.46 4.10
C ARG A 73 9.88 10.35 4.62
N ASP A 74 9.97 10.20 5.95
CA ASP A 74 10.85 9.21 6.59
C ASP A 74 10.23 7.82 6.50
N PHE A 75 8.89 7.75 6.63
CA PHE A 75 8.15 6.52 6.41
C PHE A 75 8.23 6.08 4.94
N ASP A 76 7.99 6.96 3.99
CA ASP A 76 8.03 6.65 2.55
C ASP A 76 9.43 6.21 2.10
N ALA A 77 10.48 6.80 2.69
CA ALA A 77 11.85 6.39 2.39
C ALA A 77 12.17 4.96 2.88
N HIS A 78 11.73 4.61 4.10
CA HIS A 78 12.06 3.33 4.74
C HIS A 78 10.94 2.85 5.69
N PRO A 79 9.80 2.35 5.18
CA PRO A 79 8.65 1.96 6.01
C PRO A 79 9.00 0.93 7.10
N ALA A 80 9.70 -0.14 6.73
CA ALA A 80 10.08 -1.19 7.67
C ALA A 80 11.02 -0.68 8.78
N PHE A 81 11.96 0.20 8.43
CA PHE A 81 12.89 0.79 9.39
C PHE A 81 12.16 1.73 10.36
N SER A 82 11.23 2.57 9.87
CA SER A 82 10.45 3.48 10.71
C SER A 82 9.62 2.73 11.75
N ARG A 83 9.08 1.57 11.40
CA ARG A 83 8.29 0.73 12.33
C ARG A 83 9.10 0.17 13.50
N LEU A 84 10.41 0.00 13.36
CA LEU A 84 11.27 -0.48 14.46
C LEU A 84 11.34 0.47 15.66
N PHE A 85 10.98 1.74 15.49
CA PHE A 85 10.95 2.74 16.56
C PHE A 85 9.59 2.83 17.25
N LEU A 86 8.60 2.09 16.80
CA LEU A 86 7.26 2.11 17.36
C LEU A 86 7.12 0.99 18.40
N GLU A 87 6.94 1.36 19.66
CA GLU A 87 6.63 0.48 20.76
C GLU A 87 5.13 0.48 21.03
N CYS A 88 4.60 -0.64 21.52
CA CYS A 88 3.19 -0.73 21.90
C CYS A 88 3.00 -1.52 23.18
N SER A 89 2.00 -1.12 23.97
CA SER A 89 1.58 -1.80 25.19
C SER A 89 0.06 -1.87 25.30
N LEU A 90 -0.46 -3.01 25.74
CA LEU A 90 -1.89 -3.19 25.99
C LEU A 90 -2.20 -2.80 27.44
N GLU A 91 -3.19 -1.93 27.65
CA GLU A 91 -3.63 -1.47 28.96
C GLU A 91 -5.15 -1.51 29.08
N GLY A 92 -5.68 -2.56 29.66
CA GLY A 92 -7.15 -2.76 29.77
C GLY A 92 -7.82 -2.80 28.39
N ASN A 93 -8.83 -1.94 28.16
CA ASN A 93 -9.49 -1.75 26.85
C ASN A 93 -8.82 -0.63 26.04
N GLY A 94 -7.51 -0.56 26.06
CA GLY A 94 -6.74 0.42 25.33
C GLY A 94 -5.34 -0.07 24.99
N VAL A 95 -4.74 0.59 24.01
CA VAL A 95 -3.36 0.38 23.59
C VAL A 95 -2.66 1.72 23.56
N LEU A 96 -1.45 1.72 24.06
CA LEU A 96 -0.56 2.87 23.98
C LEU A 96 0.56 2.58 22.98
N PHE A 97 0.75 3.45 22.01
CA PHE A 97 1.88 3.43 21.08
C PHE A 97 2.84 4.57 21.43
N HIS A 98 4.11 4.30 21.33
CA HIS A 98 5.17 5.26 21.55
C HIS A 98 6.21 5.19 20.45
N HIS A 99 6.41 6.28 19.71
CA HIS A 99 7.53 6.39 18.80
C HIS A 99 8.75 6.85 19.59
N ARG A 100 9.75 5.97 19.74
CA ARG A 100 11.01 6.28 20.42
C ARG A 100 11.73 7.40 19.68
N PRO A 101 12.12 8.48 20.38
CA PRO A 101 12.83 9.58 19.74
C PRO A 101 14.20 9.15 19.23
N ARG A 102 14.65 9.76 18.16
CA ARG A 102 16.00 9.63 17.60
C ARG A 102 16.72 10.98 17.75
N GLY A 103 17.86 10.98 18.43
CA GLY A 103 18.63 12.20 18.65
C GLY A 103 17.85 13.28 19.44
N ASN A 104 17.57 14.43 18.80
CA ASN A 104 16.88 15.56 19.40
C ASN A 104 15.37 15.60 19.07
N GLU A 105 14.81 14.52 18.49
CA GLU A 105 13.38 14.44 18.21
C GLU A 105 12.59 14.28 19.52
N GLU A 106 11.36 14.78 19.56
CA GLU A 106 10.42 14.49 20.63
C GLU A 106 9.67 13.20 20.31
N GLY A 107 9.52 12.32 21.30
CA GLY A 107 8.75 11.08 21.14
C GLY A 107 7.25 11.41 21.09
N LEU A 108 6.53 10.76 20.18
CA LEU A 108 5.09 10.89 20.06
C LEU A 108 4.38 9.75 20.77
N TRP A 109 3.29 10.05 21.47
CA TRP A 109 2.43 9.08 22.14
C TRP A 109 1.04 9.07 21.50
N LEU A 110 0.56 7.87 21.15
CA LEU A 110 -0.79 7.66 20.63
C LEU A 110 -1.50 6.65 21.53
N SER A 111 -2.65 7.04 22.07
CA SER A 111 -3.56 6.11 22.75
C SER A 111 -4.71 5.72 21.83
N ALA A 112 -5.00 4.43 21.75
CA ALA A 112 -6.20 3.88 21.18
C ALA A 112 -7.08 3.29 22.28
N ALA A 113 -8.34 3.65 22.33
CA ALA A 113 -9.32 3.08 23.26
C ALA A 113 -10.63 2.77 22.51
N TRP A 114 -11.37 1.74 22.95
CA TRP A 114 -12.56 1.28 22.25
C TRP A 114 -13.68 0.84 23.22
N THR A 115 -14.88 0.74 22.66
CA THR A 115 -16.05 0.19 23.36
C THR A 115 -16.33 -1.23 22.89
N GLY A 116 -16.93 -2.03 23.76
CA GLY A 116 -17.32 -3.41 23.52
C GLY A 116 -16.91 -4.31 24.69
N GLU A 117 -17.59 -5.42 24.83
CA GLU A 117 -17.32 -6.45 25.84
C GLU A 117 -16.59 -7.64 25.21
N ASN A 118 -15.80 -8.36 26.00
CA ASN A 118 -15.07 -9.55 25.57
C ASN A 118 -14.20 -9.33 24.33
N THR A 119 -13.62 -8.14 24.23
CA THR A 119 -12.76 -7.77 23.09
C THR A 119 -11.39 -8.42 23.20
N SER A 120 -10.76 -8.68 22.04
CA SER A 120 -9.36 -9.06 21.95
C SER A 120 -8.61 -8.10 21.02
N ALA A 121 -7.32 -7.91 21.26
CA ALA A 121 -6.51 -7.06 20.40
C ALA A 121 -5.23 -7.80 19.99
N SER A 122 -4.77 -7.57 18.77
CA SER A 122 -3.46 -7.99 18.27
C SER A 122 -2.65 -6.76 17.93
N LEU A 123 -1.38 -6.74 18.34
CA LEU A 123 -0.46 -5.61 18.16
C LEU A 123 0.66 -5.93 17.18
N ASP A 124 0.67 -7.10 16.59
CA ASP A 124 1.64 -7.54 15.59
C ASP A 124 0.91 -7.76 14.25
N ARG A 125 1.34 -7.09 13.21
CA ARG A 125 0.68 -7.08 11.89
C ARG A 125 0.73 -8.44 11.22
N ALA A 126 1.83 -9.19 11.38
CA ALA A 126 1.96 -10.51 10.80
C ALA A 126 0.93 -11.48 11.38
N PHE A 127 0.69 -11.42 12.70
CA PHE A 127 -0.33 -12.23 13.36
C PHE A 127 -1.74 -11.70 13.12
N ALA A 128 -1.92 -10.37 13.06
CA ALA A 128 -3.24 -9.75 12.88
C ALA A 128 -3.83 -10.00 11.49
N LEU A 129 -3.02 -9.83 10.45
CA LEU A 129 -3.43 -9.90 9.05
C LEU A 129 -3.03 -11.22 8.38
N GLY A 130 -1.86 -11.77 8.75
CA GLY A 130 -1.23 -12.83 7.99
C GLY A 130 -0.72 -12.36 6.61
N ARG A 131 -0.17 -13.28 5.84
CA ARG A 131 0.24 -13.00 4.46
C ARG A 131 -0.95 -12.67 3.57
N GLY A 132 -0.75 -11.74 2.64
CA GLY A 132 -1.83 -11.16 1.84
C GLY A 132 -2.43 -9.88 2.45
N GLY A 133 -2.09 -9.55 3.70
CA GLY A 133 -2.46 -8.31 4.36
C GLY A 133 -3.99 -8.11 4.46
N LEU A 134 -4.44 -6.87 4.39
CA LEU A 134 -5.87 -6.51 4.47
C LEU A 134 -6.74 -7.18 3.39
N ARG A 135 -6.16 -7.57 2.25
CA ARG A 135 -6.88 -8.25 1.17
C ARG A 135 -7.26 -9.68 1.53
N ALA A 136 -6.49 -10.33 2.40
CA ALA A 136 -6.75 -11.70 2.85
C ALA A 136 -7.71 -11.78 4.06
N LEU A 137 -8.07 -10.65 4.68
CA LEU A 137 -9.13 -10.64 5.70
C LEU A 137 -10.45 -11.09 5.08
N PRO A 138 -10.91 -12.26 5.25
CA PRO A 138 -11.77 -12.71 6.35
C PRO A 138 -11.33 -14.02 7.00
N GLY A 139 -10.17 -14.53 6.73
CA GLY A 139 -9.72 -15.84 7.23
C GLY A 139 -8.62 -15.82 8.30
N GLY A 140 -8.04 -14.65 8.60
CA GLY A 140 -6.94 -14.55 9.57
C GLY A 140 -7.38 -14.91 10.99
N GLN A 141 -6.77 -15.94 11.57
CA GLN A 141 -6.93 -16.25 12.99
C GLN A 141 -6.26 -15.15 13.83
N PRO A 142 -6.85 -14.74 14.97
CA PRO A 142 -6.18 -13.82 15.87
C PRO A 142 -4.90 -14.49 16.39
N GLY A 143 -3.76 -13.90 16.09
CA GLY A 143 -2.51 -14.31 16.69
C GLY A 143 -2.45 -13.95 18.18
N PRO A 144 -1.51 -14.52 18.93
CA PRO A 144 -1.34 -14.22 20.33
C PRO A 144 -1.03 -12.74 20.53
N LEU A 145 -1.59 -12.16 21.60
CA LEU A 145 -1.23 -10.83 22.06
C LEU A 145 0.25 -10.80 22.42
N ARG A 146 1.02 -9.93 21.78
CA ARG A 146 2.41 -9.65 22.16
C ARG A 146 2.54 -8.18 22.53
N ASN A 147 2.88 -7.93 23.79
CA ASN A 147 3.27 -6.60 24.25
C ASN A 147 4.75 -6.37 23.95
N GLY A 148 5.12 -5.15 23.66
CA GLY A 148 6.50 -4.72 23.51
C GLY A 148 6.84 -4.14 22.15
N ALA A 149 8.13 -3.93 21.91
CA ALA A 149 8.64 -3.49 20.61
C ALA A 149 8.54 -4.65 19.62
N GLY A 150 7.49 -4.67 18.84
CA GLY A 150 7.37 -5.57 17.68
C GLY A 150 8.16 -5.05 16.49
N SER A 151 8.56 -5.92 15.59
CA SER A 151 9.17 -5.51 14.32
C SER A 151 8.17 -4.87 13.36
N ASP A 152 6.87 -5.10 13.56
CA ASP A 152 5.80 -4.63 12.68
C ASP A 152 4.49 -4.38 13.46
N PRO A 153 4.42 -3.29 14.26
CA PRO A 153 3.29 -3.00 15.13
C PRO A 153 2.06 -2.55 14.36
N CYS A 154 0.88 -3.03 14.81
CA CYS A 154 -0.43 -2.57 14.37
C CYS A 154 -1.41 -2.55 15.54
N LEU A 155 -2.61 -2.06 15.31
CA LEU A 155 -3.76 -2.29 16.17
C LEU A 155 -4.83 -3.04 15.38
N MET A 156 -5.15 -4.26 15.81
CA MET A 156 -6.38 -4.95 15.39
C MET A 156 -7.18 -5.29 16.63
N VAL A 157 -8.37 -4.70 16.74
CA VAL A 157 -9.32 -5.00 17.81
C VAL A 157 -10.45 -5.83 17.24
N ARG A 158 -10.75 -6.96 17.87
CA ARG A 158 -11.90 -7.82 17.57
C ARG A 158 -12.96 -7.62 18.63
N VAL A 159 -14.13 -7.20 18.20
CA VAL A 159 -15.31 -6.99 19.07
C VAL A 159 -16.36 -8.01 18.69
N PRO A 160 -16.72 -8.98 19.55
CA PRO A 160 -17.79 -9.92 19.27
C PRO A 160 -19.12 -9.20 19.09
N VAL A 161 -19.86 -9.55 18.06
CA VAL A 161 -21.14 -8.97 17.71
C VAL A 161 -22.20 -10.07 17.63
N SER A 162 -23.26 -9.92 18.41
CA SER A 162 -24.45 -10.74 18.35
C SER A 162 -25.67 -9.83 18.22
N LEU A 163 -26.45 -9.97 17.14
CA LEU A 163 -27.63 -9.15 16.85
C LEU A 163 -28.86 -10.02 16.63
N ALA A 164 -29.90 -9.76 17.39
CA ALA A 164 -31.21 -10.34 17.12
C ALA A 164 -31.87 -9.67 15.88
N PRO A 165 -32.88 -10.28 15.24
CA PRO A 165 -33.66 -9.65 14.20
C PRO A 165 -34.21 -8.26 14.62
N GLY A 166 -33.92 -7.23 13.86
CA GLY A 166 -34.27 -5.83 14.13
C GLY A 166 -33.37 -5.10 15.14
N GLU A 167 -32.37 -5.77 15.72
CA GLU A 167 -31.47 -5.15 16.69
C GLU A 167 -30.39 -4.31 16.03
N GLY A 168 -30.02 -3.19 16.69
CA GLY A 168 -28.88 -2.36 16.35
C GLY A 168 -27.92 -2.24 17.53
N LYS A 169 -26.62 -2.17 17.25
CA LYS A 169 -25.56 -1.93 18.24
C LYS A 169 -24.61 -0.85 17.79
N ARG A 170 -24.04 -0.13 18.76
CA ARG A 170 -23.09 0.95 18.54
C ARG A 170 -21.75 0.61 19.17
N PHE A 171 -20.69 0.91 18.44
CA PHE A 171 -19.32 0.73 18.86
C PHE A 171 -18.51 2.00 18.54
N ALA A 172 -17.42 2.19 19.24
CA ALA A 172 -16.52 3.31 18.99
C ALA A 172 -15.05 2.92 19.18
N LEU A 173 -14.18 3.55 18.40
CA LEU A 173 -12.72 3.57 18.56
C LEU A 173 -12.28 5.02 18.60
N ALA A 174 -11.52 5.42 19.62
CA ALA A 174 -10.88 6.73 19.74
C ALA A 174 -9.37 6.58 19.65
N LEU A 175 -8.74 7.42 18.84
CA LEU A 175 -7.29 7.56 18.73
C LEU A 175 -6.92 8.97 19.16
N ALA A 176 -6.00 9.11 20.13
CA ALA A 176 -5.57 10.42 20.63
C ALA A 176 -4.05 10.51 20.76
N LEU A 177 -3.48 11.59 20.22
CA LEU A 177 -2.09 11.97 20.43
C LEU A 177 -1.95 12.79 21.73
N GLY A 178 -0.80 12.67 22.39
CA GLY A 178 -0.46 13.45 23.56
C GLY A 178 1.05 13.60 23.73
N ASP A 179 1.45 14.62 24.51
CA ASP A 179 2.86 14.88 24.83
C ASP A 179 3.46 13.84 25.80
N GLY A 180 2.61 12.92 26.27
CA GLY A 180 3.00 11.83 27.15
C GLY A 180 1.88 10.79 27.27
N PRO A 181 2.17 9.63 27.89
CA PRO A 181 1.23 8.51 27.96
C PRO A 181 -0.10 8.89 28.63
N ALA A 182 -0.05 9.61 29.76
CA ALA A 182 -1.24 10.00 30.48
C ALA A 182 -2.14 10.98 29.70
N ALA A 183 -1.54 11.93 28.96
CA ALA A 183 -2.28 12.88 28.14
C ALA A 183 -2.97 12.19 26.97
N ALA A 184 -2.28 11.29 26.25
CA ALA A 184 -2.85 10.52 25.16
C ALA A 184 -4.01 9.62 25.64
N GLN A 185 -3.84 8.90 26.75
CA GLN A 185 -4.88 8.06 27.34
C GLN A 185 -6.10 8.87 27.81
N ALA A 186 -5.88 10.00 28.45
CA ALA A 186 -6.97 10.88 28.86
C ALA A 186 -7.75 11.41 27.64
N GLY A 187 -7.07 11.76 26.55
CA GLY A 187 -7.67 12.20 25.30
C GLY A 187 -8.60 11.15 24.70
N SER A 188 -8.11 9.91 24.51
CA SER A 188 -8.92 8.82 23.93
C SER A 188 -10.14 8.47 24.79
N ARG A 189 -10.01 8.51 26.14
CA ARG A 189 -11.14 8.28 27.06
C ARG A 189 -12.19 9.36 26.96
N ARG A 190 -11.80 10.67 27.00
CA ARG A 190 -12.73 11.80 26.86
C ARG A 190 -13.54 11.72 25.55
N MET A 191 -12.89 11.32 24.45
CA MET A 191 -13.58 11.12 23.17
C MET A 191 -14.63 10.00 23.22
N LEU A 192 -14.34 8.89 23.91
CA LEU A 192 -15.32 7.80 24.07
C LEU A 192 -16.49 8.18 24.97
N GLU A 193 -16.29 9.05 25.98
CA GLU A 193 -17.32 9.51 26.89
C GLU A 193 -18.37 10.42 26.23
N GLY A 194 -18.14 10.85 25.01
CA GLY A 194 -19.18 11.41 24.13
C GLY A 194 -19.68 12.80 24.46
N LYS A 195 -18.94 13.59 25.20
CA LYS A 195 -19.35 14.97 25.58
C LYS A 195 -19.08 16.03 24.50
N GLU A 196 -18.39 15.68 23.43
CA GLU A 196 -18.09 16.61 22.33
C GLU A 196 -18.70 16.10 21.02
N THR A 197 -19.78 16.73 20.60
CA THR A 197 -20.23 16.66 19.21
C THR A 197 -19.19 17.34 18.35
N GLY A 198 -18.50 16.59 17.48
CA GLY A 198 -17.42 17.11 16.66
C GLY A 198 -17.91 18.22 15.74
N VAL A 199 -17.56 19.44 16.05
CA VAL A 199 -17.48 20.49 15.03
C VAL A 199 -16.06 20.43 14.52
N SER A 200 -15.88 20.03 13.25
CA SER A 200 -14.59 19.99 12.56
C SER A 200 -13.82 21.30 12.80
N SER A 201 -12.52 21.18 12.99
CA SER A 201 -11.61 22.33 12.99
C SER A 201 -11.67 23.13 11.68
N LEU A 202 -12.22 22.57 10.62
CA LEU A 202 -12.39 23.18 9.30
C LEU A 202 -13.64 24.06 9.20
N ALA A 203 -14.72 23.78 9.92
CA ALA A 203 -15.94 24.59 9.89
C ALA A 203 -15.69 26.07 10.25
N PRO A 204 -14.90 26.42 11.30
CA PRO A 204 -14.55 27.81 11.58
C PRO A 204 -13.72 28.46 10.46
N ILE A 205 -12.88 27.69 9.76
CA ILE A 205 -12.10 28.19 8.62
C ILE A 205 -13.03 28.51 7.44
N ALA A 206 -13.93 27.58 7.10
CA ALA A 206 -14.94 27.80 6.05
C ALA A 206 -15.83 29.02 6.36
N GLN A 207 -16.32 29.13 7.59
CA GLN A 207 -17.12 30.27 8.04
C GLN A 207 -16.35 31.60 7.95
N LYS A 208 -15.07 31.63 8.39
CA LYS A 208 -14.23 32.83 8.30
C LYS A 208 -13.98 33.28 6.86
N LEU A 209 -13.96 32.34 5.93
CA LEU A 209 -13.78 32.59 4.50
C LEU A 209 -15.10 32.80 3.77
N ALA A 210 -16.23 32.84 4.49
CA ALA A 210 -17.58 32.97 3.96
C ALA A 210 -17.89 31.93 2.86
N LEU A 211 -17.43 30.70 3.04
CA LEU A 211 -17.75 29.57 2.16
C LEU A 211 -19.09 28.96 2.59
N SER A 212 -20.00 28.79 1.64
CA SER A 212 -21.21 28.01 1.79
C SER A 212 -20.87 26.50 1.92
N GLU A 213 -21.85 25.69 2.30
CA GLU A 213 -21.69 24.24 2.35
C GLU A 213 -21.35 23.64 0.98
N GLY A 214 -22.03 24.08 -0.10
CA GLY A 214 -21.74 23.65 -1.45
C GLY A 214 -20.35 24.04 -1.93
N GLU A 215 -19.91 25.30 -1.67
CA GLU A 215 -18.55 25.73 -2.00
C GLU A 215 -17.46 25.00 -1.19
N THR A 216 -17.78 24.61 0.05
CA THR A 216 -16.87 23.81 0.88
C THR A 216 -16.75 22.39 0.32
N LEU A 217 -17.85 21.78 -0.12
CA LEU A 217 -17.83 20.46 -0.80
C LEU A 217 -17.03 20.51 -2.10
N ALA A 218 -17.21 21.55 -2.91
CA ALA A 218 -16.42 21.75 -4.14
C ALA A 218 -14.91 21.90 -3.86
N ALA A 219 -14.54 22.52 -2.73
CA ALA A 219 -13.14 22.55 -2.30
C ALA A 219 -12.60 21.15 -1.93
N PHE A 220 -13.43 20.27 -1.34
CA PHE A 220 -13.05 18.89 -1.10
C PHE A 220 -12.94 18.05 -2.37
N ASP A 221 -13.78 18.30 -3.38
CA ASP A 221 -13.64 17.68 -4.69
C ASP A 221 -12.31 18.07 -5.36
N LEU A 222 -11.93 19.34 -5.25
CA LEU A 222 -10.61 19.78 -5.68
C LEU A 222 -9.49 19.07 -4.91
N LEU A 223 -9.61 18.92 -3.59
CA LEU A 223 -8.65 18.18 -2.77
C LEU A 223 -8.52 16.72 -3.21
N ALA A 224 -9.62 16.05 -3.52
CA ALA A 224 -9.61 14.67 -4.00
C ALA A 224 -8.81 14.53 -5.31
N ARG A 225 -8.97 15.50 -6.23
CA ARG A 225 -8.17 15.55 -7.48
C ARG A 225 -6.68 15.82 -7.21
N LEU A 226 -6.34 16.66 -6.25
CA LEU A 226 -4.96 16.92 -5.86
C LEU A 226 -4.28 15.70 -5.23
N ALA A 227 -5.04 14.90 -4.47
CA ALA A 227 -4.58 13.70 -3.82
C ALA A 227 -4.46 12.50 -4.78
N SER A 228 -5.18 12.50 -5.91
CA SER A 228 -5.11 11.43 -6.89
C SER A 228 -3.75 11.41 -7.59
N ALA A 229 -3.20 10.21 -7.83
CA ALA A 229 -1.99 10.05 -8.61
C ALA A 229 -2.25 10.45 -10.06
N ALA A 230 -1.46 11.38 -10.60
CA ALA A 230 -1.45 11.63 -12.04
C ALA A 230 -0.60 10.55 -12.70
N GLU A 231 -1.23 9.48 -13.17
CA GLU A 231 -0.52 8.42 -13.88
C GLU A 231 -0.22 8.85 -15.34
N GLY A 232 1.04 8.61 -15.76
CA GLY A 232 1.39 8.53 -17.18
C GLY A 232 1.49 9.84 -17.99
N VAL A 233 1.37 11.01 -17.38
CA VAL A 233 1.51 12.27 -18.12
C VAL A 233 2.99 12.65 -18.23
N GLU A 234 3.51 12.67 -19.45
CA GLU A 234 4.85 13.20 -19.74
C GLU A 234 4.86 14.72 -19.48
N ARG A 235 5.65 15.15 -18.48
CA ARG A 235 5.74 16.56 -18.08
C ARG A 235 7.02 17.18 -18.59
N PRO A 236 7.03 18.46 -18.97
CA PRO A 236 8.26 19.18 -19.24
C PRO A 236 9.15 19.24 -17.98
N PRO A 237 10.46 19.46 -18.10
CA PRO A 237 11.35 19.58 -16.95
C PRO A 237 10.88 20.66 -15.97
N GLN A 238 11.03 20.43 -14.66
CA GLN A 238 10.55 21.33 -13.60
C GLN A 238 11.08 22.77 -13.72
N ASN A 239 12.31 22.93 -14.20
CA ASN A 239 12.93 24.25 -14.38
C ASN A 239 12.21 25.13 -15.42
N THR A 240 11.31 24.57 -16.25
CA THR A 240 10.48 25.35 -17.18
C THR A 240 9.39 26.18 -16.46
N LEU A 241 9.11 25.89 -15.20
CA LEU A 241 8.20 26.67 -14.33
C LEU A 241 8.90 27.89 -13.71
N TRP A 242 10.22 27.84 -13.52
CA TRP A 242 10.95 28.86 -12.76
C TRP A 242 10.93 30.26 -13.36
N PRO A 243 10.93 30.46 -14.70
CA PRO A 243 10.76 31.79 -15.29
C PRO A 243 9.47 32.49 -14.89
N TYR A 244 8.45 31.73 -14.48
CA TYR A 244 7.15 32.24 -14.05
C TYR A 244 7.03 32.37 -12.52
N GLY A 245 8.12 32.13 -11.77
CA GLY A 245 8.16 32.21 -10.31
C GLY A 245 7.46 31.05 -9.60
N ILE A 246 7.24 29.92 -10.28
CA ILE A 246 6.59 28.72 -9.76
C ILE A 246 7.65 27.66 -9.47
N SER A 247 7.69 27.13 -8.24
CA SER A 247 8.72 26.16 -7.84
C SER A 247 8.49 24.75 -8.42
N GLY A 248 7.24 24.32 -8.54
CA GLY A 248 6.86 22.97 -8.91
C GLY A 248 7.04 21.91 -7.81
N ASP A 249 7.33 22.32 -6.57
CA ASP A 249 7.54 21.41 -5.42
C ASP A 249 6.23 21.01 -4.73
N VAL A 250 5.14 21.69 -5.04
CA VAL A 250 3.80 21.40 -4.55
C VAL A 250 2.85 21.21 -5.73
N PRO A 251 1.70 20.55 -5.55
CA PRO A 251 0.71 20.41 -6.62
C PRO A 251 0.30 21.75 -7.21
N ILE A 252 0.06 21.79 -8.52
CA ILE A 252 -0.38 23.00 -9.22
C ILE A 252 -1.86 22.85 -9.59
N VAL A 253 -2.65 23.89 -9.33
CA VAL A 253 -4.01 24.10 -9.83
C VAL A 253 -3.99 25.28 -10.77
N ALA A 254 -4.47 25.12 -12.01
CA ALA A 254 -4.53 26.21 -12.99
C ALA A 254 -5.96 26.74 -13.11
N GLY A 255 -6.13 28.07 -13.21
CA GLY A 255 -7.39 28.72 -13.58
C GLY A 255 -7.13 29.71 -14.71
N GLN A 256 -8.02 29.74 -15.72
CA GLN A 256 -7.95 30.68 -16.84
C GLN A 256 -9.01 31.76 -16.69
N LEU A 257 -8.64 33.01 -16.89
CA LEU A 257 -9.51 34.16 -16.75
C LEU A 257 -9.40 35.02 -18.01
N SER A 258 -10.52 35.23 -18.69
CA SER A 258 -10.58 35.90 -19.98
C SER A 258 -11.20 37.32 -19.91
N GLY A 259 -11.84 37.65 -18.79
CA GLY A 259 -12.50 38.94 -18.64
C GLY A 259 -12.90 39.32 -17.21
N PRO A 260 -13.39 40.54 -17.00
CA PRO A 260 -13.81 41.05 -15.69
C PRO A 260 -14.89 40.21 -15.00
N ASP A 261 -15.73 39.53 -15.78
CA ASP A 261 -16.80 38.67 -15.27
C ASP A 261 -16.26 37.44 -14.55
N ASP A 262 -15.02 37.05 -14.82
CA ASP A 262 -14.36 35.90 -14.18
C ASP A 262 -13.79 36.21 -12.78
N VAL A 263 -13.77 37.48 -12.37
CA VAL A 263 -13.14 37.92 -11.10
C VAL A 263 -13.86 37.32 -9.89
N GLU A 264 -15.18 37.24 -9.90
CA GLU A 264 -15.94 36.65 -8.79
C GLU A 264 -15.64 35.16 -8.63
N GLN A 265 -15.57 34.43 -9.76
CA GLN A 265 -15.19 33.03 -9.77
C GLN A 265 -13.75 32.82 -9.28
N ALA A 266 -12.83 33.65 -9.73
CA ALA A 266 -11.44 33.58 -9.28
C ALA A 266 -11.31 33.91 -7.77
N ALA A 267 -12.11 34.84 -7.24
CA ALA A 267 -12.16 35.10 -5.82
C ALA A 267 -12.65 33.88 -5.01
N LEU A 268 -13.60 33.11 -5.54
CA LEU A 268 -13.99 31.82 -4.96
C LEU A 268 -12.82 30.84 -4.95
N TRP A 269 -12.09 30.70 -6.04
CA TRP A 269 -10.91 29.82 -6.11
C TRP A 269 -9.81 30.26 -5.13
N CYS A 270 -9.62 31.55 -4.93
CA CYS A 270 -8.72 32.08 -3.89
C CYS A 270 -9.19 31.71 -2.47
N ARG A 271 -10.52 31.73 -2.21
CA ARG A 271 -11.07 31.25 -0.93
C ARG A 271 -10.85 29.76 -0.73
N TRP A 272 -11.02 28.92 -1.79
CA TRP A 272 -10.69 27.49 -1.74
C TRP A 272 -9.20 27.25 -1.45
N HIS A 273 -8.32 28.01 -2.11
CA HIS A 273 -6.89 27.93 -1.82
C HIS A 273 -6.60 28.24 -0.34
N GLN A 274 -7.15 29.34 0.18
CA GLN A 274 -6.97 29.70 1.59
C GLN A 274 -7.58 28.68 2.55
N PHE A 275 -8.71 28.08 2.20
CA PHE A 275 -9.36 27.03 2.99
C PHE A 275 -8.48 25.79 3.07
N LEU A 276 -8.09 25.23 1.94
CA LEU A 276 -7.30 24.00 1.87
C LEU A 276 -5.90 24.18 2.43
N SER A 277 -5.24 25.32 2.17
CA SER A 277 -3.91 25.61 2.73
C SER A 277 -3.93 25.69 4.25
N ARG A 278 -4.96 26.34 4.84
CA ARG A 278 -5.15 26.40 6.31
C ARG A 278 -5.57 25.04 6.90
N ALA A 279 -6.15 24.17 6.08
CA ALA A 279 -6.43 22.78 6.43
C ALA A 279 -5.20 21.86 6.36
N GLY A 280 -4.04 22.38 5.94
CA GLY A 280 -2.78 21.64 5.87
C GLY A 280 -2.45 21.06 4.48
N TYR A 281 -3.16 21.48 3.42
CA TYR A 281 -2.94 21.01 2.04
C TYR A 281 -2.40 22.13 1.14
N PRO A 282 -1.09 22.42 1.17
CA PRO A 282 -0.49 23.47 0.36
C PRO A 282 -0.43 23.06 -1.12
N PHE A 283 -0.80 24.00 -1.99
CA PHE A 283 -0.68 23.89 -3.44
C PHE A 283 -0.51 25.27 -4.07
N ASP A 284 0.07 25.34 -5.26
CA ASP A 284 0.16 26.56 -6.05
C ASP A 284 -1.12 26.74 -6.87
N LEU A 285 -1.89 27.81 -6.61
CA LEU A 285 -2.99 28.24 -7.47
C LEU A 285 -2.44 29.22 -8.51
N VAL A 286 -2.39 28.81 -9.76
CA VAL A 286 -1.88 29.64 -10.86
C VAL A 286 -3.06 30.16 -11.69
N LEU A 287 -3.29 31.48 -11.64
CA LEU A 287 -4.31 32.16 -12.41
C LEU A 287 -3.69 32.76 -13.67
N LEU A 288 -4.07 32.25 -14.84
CA LEU A 288 -3.65 32.71 -16.17
C LEU A 288 -4.58 33.82 -16.63
N LEU A 289 -4.06 35.05 -16.80
CA LEU A 289 -4.85 36.26 -17.03
C LEU A 289 -4.73 36.73 -18.47
N GLU A 290 -5.82 36.73 -19.24
CA GLU A 290 -5.88 37.33 -20.59
C GLU A 290 -6.22 38.81 -20.50
N GLU A 291 -5.20 39.67 -20.40
CA GLU A 291 -5.38 41.11 -20.23
C GLU A 291 -5.25 41.90 -21.55
N GLY A 292 -5.20 41.24 -22.72
CA GLY A 292 -5.28 41.87 -24.03
C GLY A 292 -4.26 42.99 -24.30
N GLY A 293 -3.18 43.07 -23.55
CA GLY A 293 -2.16 44.11 -23.67
C GLY A 293 -2.56 45.46 -23.02
N ASP A 294 -3.66 45.52 -22.26
CA ASP A 294 -4.03 46.74 -21.51
C ASP A 294 -3.00 47.06 -20.42
N TYR A 295 -2.40 48.22 -20.51
CA TYR A 295 -1.43 48.73 -19.57
C TYR A 295 -1.98 48.81 -18.12
N ARG A 296 -3.29 49.00 -17.96
CA ARG A 296 -3.98 49.12 -16.67
C ARG A 296 -4.12 47.78 -15.95
N ARG A 297 -3.96 46.67 -16.65
CA ARG A 297 -4.05 45.30 -16.11
C ARG A 297 -5.26 45.09 -15.17
N PRO A 298 -6.48 45.29 -15.68
CA PRO A 298 -7.69 45.36 -14.84
C PRO A 298 -7.96 44.08 -14.07
N LEU A 299 -7.73 42.89 -14.65
CA LEU A 299 -7.91 41.60 -13.96
C LEU A 299 -6.94 41.43 -12.81
N ARG A 300 -5.66 41.70 -13.06
CA ARG A 300 -4.62 41.62 -12.03
C ARG A 300 -4.90 42.59 -10.87
N SER A 301 -5.33 43.81 -11.18
CA SER A 301 -5.67 44.83 -10.16
C SER A 301 -6.87 44.41 -9.34
N ALA A 302 -7.94 43.91 -9.97
CA ALA A 302 -9.13 43.42 -9.27
C ALA A 302 -8.83 42.23 -8.37
N LEU A 303 -8.07 41.24 -8.85
CA LEU A 303 -7.68 40.06 -8.07
C LEU A 303 -6.75 40.43 -6.90
N THR A 304 -5.84 41.37 -7.11
CA THR A 304 -4.97 41.84 -6.01
C THR A 304 -5.80 42.50 -4.90
N GLU A 305 -6.83 43.27 -5.26
CA GLU A 305 -7.74 43.87 -4.28
C GLU A 305 -8.58 42.82 -3.53
N GLU A 306 -9.06 41.76 -4.24
CA GLU A 306 -9.75 40.64 -3.61
C GLU A 306 -8.83 39.87 -2.64
N LEU A 307 -7.59 39.60 -3.02
CA LEU A 307 -6.60 38.96 -2.13
C LEU A 307 -6.31 39.81 -0.90
N LYS A 308 -6.30 41.12 -1.03
CA LYS A 308 -6.16 42.05 0.10
C LYS A 308 -7.35 41.98 1.05
N LYS A 309 -8.58 41.95 0.53
CA LYS A 309 -9.80 41.76 1.34
C LYS A 309 -9.77 40.43 2.10
N LEU A 310 -9.19 39.37 1.52
CA LEU A 310 -9.02 38.05 2.15
C LEU A 310 -7.84 38.02 3.15
N GLY A 311 -7.01 39.08 3.24
CA GLY A 311 -5.77 39.07 4.00
C GLY A 311 -4.76 38.04 3.51
N ALA A 312 -4.74 37.79 2.21
CA ALA A 312 -3.95 36.78 1.52
C ALA A 312 -2.78 37.34 0.69
N GLU A 313 -2.41 38.60 0.93
CA GLU A 313 -1.33 39.29 0.21
C GLU A 313 0.02 38.58 0.38
N SER A 314 0.28 38.00 1.54
CA SER A 314 1.54 37.35 1.87
C SER A 314 1.76 36.00 1.10
N VAL A 315 0.71 35.44 0.53
CA VAL A 315 0.81 34.19 -0.26
C VAL A 315 0.90 34.45 -1.76
N LEU A 316 0.85 35.71 -2.17
CA LEU A 316 0.99 36.08 -3.59
C LEU A 316 2.43 35.84 -4.06
N GLY A 317 2.63 34.97 -5.05
CA GLY A 317 3.94 34.59 -5.57
C GLY A 317 4.80 33.72 -4.63
N ALA A 318 4.25 33.31 -3.50
CA ALA A 318 4.94 32.41 -2.57
C ALA A 318 4.75 30.94 -2.97
N ARG A 319 5.66 30.07 -2.57
CA ARG A 319 5.50 28.62 -2.70
C ARG A 319 4.27 28.14 -1.91
N GLY A 320 3.43 27.34 -2.54
CA GLY A 320 2.14 26.93 -1.96
C GLY A 320 1.14 28.08 -1.88
N GLY A 321 1.30 29.09 -2.72
CA GLY A 321 0.53 30.32 -2.73
C GLY A 321 -0.29 30.53 -4.01
N ILE A 322 -0.55 31.81 -4.32
CA ILE A 322 -1.35 32.22 -5.48
C ILE A 322 -0.45 32.96 -6.45
N HIS A 323 -0.41 32.51 -7.70
CA HIS A 323 0.40 33.09 -8.76
C HIS A 323 -0.50 33.71 -9.83
N LEU A 324 -0.23 34.96 -10.18
CA LEU A 324 -0.91 35.64 -11.29
C LEU A 324 0.04 35.65 -12.49
N ALA A 325 -0.21 34.78 -13.46
CA ALA A 325 0.64 34.56 -14.62
C ALA A 325 0.00 35.12 -15.91
N ASN A 326 0.84 35.43 -16.89
CA ASN A 326 0.38 35.82 -18.22
C ASN A 326 0.08 34.56 -19.07
N PRO A 327 -0.64 34.70 -20.19
CA PRO A 327 -1.03 33.57 -21.04
C PRO A 327 0.15 32.76 -21.61
N ASP A 328 1.33 33.36 -21.75
CA ASP A 328 2.54 32.70 -22.22
C ASP A 328 3.03 31.56 -21.30
N ALA A 329 2.63 31.59 -20.01
CA ALA A 329 2.89 30.51 -19.06
C ALA A 329 1.98 29.29 -19.27
N ALA A 330 0.85 29.44 -19.97
CA ALA A 330 -0.19 28.41 -20.08
C ALA A 330 0.33 27.04 -20.54
N PRO A 331 1.17 26.91 -21.59
CA PRO A 331 1.61 25.59 -22.06
C PRO A 331 2.36 24.79 -20.98
N VAL A 332 3.16 25.48 -20.17
CA VAL A 332 3.94 24.84 -19.10
C VAL A 332 3.07 24.58 -17.87
N VAL A 333 2.30 25.57 -17.45
CA VAL A 333 1.45 25.48 -16.26
C VAL A 333 0.39 24.39 -16.42
N LEU A 334 -0.29 24.32 -17.56
CA LEU A 334 -1.31 23.30 -17.84
C LEU A 334 -0.73 21.90 -17.92
N ALA A 335 0.49 21.74 -18.43
CA ALA A 335 1.18 20.44 -18.43
C ALA A 335 1.55 19.94 -17.02
N TRP A 336 1.72 20.84 -16.07
CA TRP A 336 2.01 20.52 -14.67
C TRP A 336 0.78 20.49 -13.77
N ALA A 337 -0.33 21.10 -14.20
CA ALA A 337 -1.54 21.21 -13.39
C ALA A 337 -2.14 19.82 -13.09
N LYS A 338 -2.41 19.57 -11.81
CA LYS A 338 -3.20 18.41 -11.37
C LYS A 338 -4.71 18.63 -11.52
N ALA A 339 -5.13 19.89 -11.56
CA ALA A 339 -6.51 20.27 -11.83
C ALA A 339 -6.55 21.60 -12.60
N VAL A 340 -7.50 21.75 -13.50
CA VAL A 340 -7.78 23.00 -14.21
C VAL A 340 -9.19 23.45 -13.81
N LEU A 341 -9.33 24.75 -13.49
CA LEU A 341 -10.58 25.37 -13.07
C LEU A 341 -11.20 26.21 -14.21
N PRO A 342 -12.54 26.33 -14.33
CA PRO A 342 -13.51 25.65 -13.47
C PRO A 342 -13.40 24.13 -13.62
N VAL A 343 -13.58 23.44 -12.52
CA VAL A 343 -13.76 21.99 -12.59
C VAL A 343 -15.08 21.77 -13.33
N GLU A 344 -15.02 21.32 -14.58
CA GLU A 344 -16.23 20.86 -15.25
C GLU A 344 -16.89 19.81 -14.35
N ASP A 345 -18.23 19.91 -14.21
CA ASP A 345 -19.09 18.91 -13.58
C ASP A 345 -19.06 17.58 -14.38
N GLY A 346 -17.90 17.04 -14.60
CA GLY A 346 -17.72 15.62 -14.76
C GLY A 346 -17.85 15.08 -13.35
N ALA A 347 -18.93 14.35 -13.07
CA ALA A 347 -18.94 13.39 -12.00
C ALA A 347 -17.52 12.83 -11.95
N LEU A 348 -16.83 12.89 -10.81
CA LEU A 348 -15.75 11.96 -10.56
C LEU A 348 -16.40 10.63 -10.94
N ASP A 349 -16.05 10.10 -12.11
CA ASP A 349 -16.39 8.74 -12.44
C ASP A 349 -15.96 8.02 -11.17
N GLY A 350 -16.97 7.67 -10.37
CA GLY A 350 -16.77 6.88 -9.19
C GLY A 350 -15.95 5.73 -9.71
N PRO A 351 -14.99 5.17 -9.02
CA PRO A 351 -13.99 4.26 -9.55
C PRO A 351 -14.71 3.49 -10.64
N SER A 352 -14.36 3.76 -11.89
CA SER A 352 -14.93 3.07 -13.05
C SER A 352 -15.02 1.65 -12.53
N GLU A 353 -16.01 0.85 -12.90
CA GLU A 353 -16.02 -0.57 -12.54
C GLU A 353 -14.69 -1.20 -13.02
N SER A 354 -13.59 -0.49 -12.75
CA SER A 354 -12.23 -0.91 -12.84
C SER A 354 -12.24 -2.15 -12.00
N GLU A 355 -12.39 -3.27 -12.71
CA GLU A 355 -12.25 -4.63 -12.28
C GLU A 355 -11.91 -4.65 -10.80
N ILE A 356 -12.95 -4.86 -9.96
CA ILE A 356 -12.73 -5.23 -8.57
C ILE A 356 -11.84 -6.47 -8.72
N ILE A 357 -10.53 -6.27 -8.62
CA ILE A 357 -9.57 -7.37 -8.62
C ILE A 357 -10.10 -8.27 -7.53
N PRO A 358 -10.61 -9.46 -7.86
CA PRO A 358 -11.18 -10.33 -6.85
C PRO A 358 -10.10 -10.48 -5.77
N PRO A 359 -10.46 -10.40 -4.47
CA PRO A 359 -9.50 -10.61 -3.42
C PRO A 359 -8.76 -11.91 -3.73
N PRO A 360 -7.43 -11.96 -3.62
CA PRO A 360 -6.70 -13.20 -3.80
C PRO A 360 -7.39 -14.26 -2.94
N ALA A 361 -7.47 -15.49 -3.45
CA ALA A 361 -8.04 -16.60 -2.70
C ALA A 361 -7.43 -16.62 -1.29
N PRO A 362 -8.21 -16.89 -0.23
CA PRO A 362 -7.70 -16.87 1.13
C PRO A 362 -6.48 -17.78 1.22
N VAL A 363 -5.34 -17.17 1.55
CA VAL A 363 -4.09 -17.89 1.73
C VAL A 363 -4.16 -18.61 3.06
N ASN A 364 -4.05 -19.92 3.04
CA ASN A 364 -3.99 -20.72 4.26
C ASN A 364 -2.62 -20.52 4.92
N LEU A 365 -2.61 -19.94 6.13
CA LEU A 365 -1.38 -19.68 6.88
C LEU A 365 -1.23 -20.70 8.00
N SER A 366 -0.02 -21.20 8.18
CA SER A 366 0.33 -22.00 9.35
C SER A 366 0.47 -21.10 10.57
N PRO A 367 -0.15 -21.43 11.71
CA PRO A 367 0.11 -20.72 12.97
C PRO A 367 1.54 -20.93 13.47
N ASP A 368 2.21 -22.00 13.03
CA ASP A 368 3.61 -22.28 13.33
C ASP A 368 4.51 -21.89 12.14
N PRO A 369 5.79 -21.52 12.38
CA PRO A 369 6.73 -21.37 11.29
C PRO A 369 6.73 -22.63 10.44
N ALA A 370 6.69 -22.50 9.12
CA ALA A 370 6.73 -23.65 8.22
C ALA A 370 7.89 -24.55 8.61
N PRO A 371 7.71 -25.89 8.61
CA PRO A 371 8.79 -26.79 8.94
C PRO A 371 9.94 -26.59 7.96
N TRP A 372 11.05 -26.15 8.49
CA TRP A 372 12.27 -25.95 7.72
C TRP A 372 13.36 -26.89 8.22
N ARG A 373 14.27 -27.23 7.36
CA ARG A 373 15.42 -28.07 7.66
C ARG A 373 16.66 -27.50 7.00
N MET A 374 17.75 -27.48 7.70
CA MET A 374 19.06 -27.12 7.19
C MET A 374 19.91 -28.38 7.01
N GLU A 375 20.44 -28.55 5.79
CA GLU A 375 21.36 -29.64 5.45
C GLU A 375 22.59 -29.06 4.75
N GLY A 376 23.72 -29.06 5.44
CA GLY A 376 24.91 -28.37 4.97
C GLY A 376 24.60 -26.88 4.76
N ASP A 377 24.84 -26.39 3.53
CA ASP A 377 24.66 -24.99 3.15
C ASP A 377 23.28 -24.74 2.49
N THR A 378 22.34 -25.68 2.64
CA THR A 378 21.00 -25.55 2.04
C THR A 378 19.92 -25.49 3.10
N VAL A 379 18.91 -24.66 2.86
CA VAL A 379 17.70 -24.56 3.66
C VAL A 379 16.52 -25.08 2.85
N THR A 380 15.81 -26.05 3.36
CA THR A 380 14.60 -26.61 2.76
C THR A 380 13.38 -26.21 3.57
N ILE A 381 12.36 -25.67 2.90
CA ILE A 381 11.10 -25.21 3.49
C ILE A 381 9.97 -26.03 2.88
N HIS A 382 9.13 -26.63 3.71
CA HIS A 382 7.96 -27.37 3.27
C HIS A 382 6.73 -26.50 3.41
N CYS A 383 6.27 -25.90 2.30
CA CYS A 383 5.12 -25.01 2.29
C CYS A 383 3.77 -25.76 2.27
N GLY A 384 3.73 -27.10 2.23
CA GLY A 384 2.50 -27.90 2.35
C GLY A 384 1.26 -27.26 1.72
N GLU A 385 0.14 -27.28 2.47
CA GLU A 385 -1.10 -26.60 2.13
C GLU A 385 -1.12 -25.12 2.57
N GLN A 386 -0.10 -24.67 3.28
CA GLN A 386 -0.06 -23.35 3.92
C GLN A 386 1.28 -22.67 3.64
N LEU A 387 1.25 -21.34 3.56
CA LEU A 387 2.46 -20.53 3.49
C LEU A 387 2.97 -20.17 4.89
N PRO A 388 4.29 -19.96 5.06
CA PRO A 388 4.84 -19.37 6.28
C PRO A 388 4.19 -17.99 6.56
N PRO A 389 4.05 -17.57 7.82
CA PRO A 389 3.44 -16.30 8.19
C PRO A 389 4.20 -15.07 7.66
N VAL A 390 5.49 -15.21 7.40
CA VAL A 390 6.34 -14.21 6.74
C VAL A 390 7.17 -14.89 5.65
N GLY A 391 7.51 -14.13 4.59
CA GLY A 391 8.30 -14.64 3.48
C GLY A 391 9.71 -15.03 3.89
N TRP A 392 10.15 -16.20 3.47
CA TRP A 392 11.53 -16.62 3.56
C TRP A 392 12.23 -16.29 2.26
N SER A 393 13.13 -15.32 2.28
CA SER A 393 13.73 -14.79 1.06
C SER A 393 15.17 -15.26 0.85
N GLN A 394 15.55 -15.37 -0.41
CA GLN A 394 16.89 -15.66 -0.88
C GLN A 394 17.36 -14.57 -1.84
N VAL A 395 18.62 -14.18 -1.72
CA VAL A 395 19.29 -13.27 -2.64
C VAL A 395 20.24 -14.03 -3.54
N LEU A 396 20.04 -13.93 -4.84
CA LEU A 396 20.88 -14.53 -5.87
C LEU A 396 21.44 -13.41 -6.73
N CYS A 397 22.77 -13.24 -6.76
CA CYS A 397 23.36 -12.12 -7.47
C CYS A 397 24.79 -12.42 -7.96
N ASN A 398 25.20 -11.62 -8.92
CA ASN A 398 26.59 -11.36 -9.26
C ASN A 398 26.91 -9.87 -8.99
N PRO A 399 28.13 -9.36 -9.22
CA PRO A 399 28.46 -7.97 -8.93
C PRO A 399 27.57 -6.91 -9.61
N ASN A 400 26.94 -7.22 -10.74
CA ASN A 400 26.19 -6.26 -11.55
C ASN A 400 24.71 -6.55 -11.69
N PHE A 401 24.24 -7.75 -11.33
CA PHE A 401 22.85 -8.15 -11.49
C PHE A 401 22.40 -8.98 -10.30
N GLY A 402 21.17 -8.80 -9.87
CA GLY A 402 20.65 -9.58 -8.76
C GLY A 402 19.14 -9.79 -8.79
N TRP A 403 18.74 -10.76 -8.00
CA TRP A 403 17.37 -11.18 -7.81
C TRP A 403 17.14 -11.55 -6.34
N LEU A 404 16.21 -10.87 -5.68
CA LEU A 404 15.64 -11.31 -4.43
C LEU A 404 14.36 -12.05 -4.75
N THR A 405 14.16 -13.21 -4.13
CA THR A 405 12.95 -14.02 -4.26
C THR A 405 12.57 -14.65 -2.92
N ASP A 406 11.28 -14.92 -2.72
CA ASP A 406 10.80 -15.71 -1.59
C ASP A 406 10.19 -17.04 -2.07
N GLU A 407 9.62 -17.83 -1.15
CA GLU A 407 9.04 -19.13 -1.48
C GLU A 407 7.84 -19.04 -2.43
N THR A 408 7.20 -17.87 -2.56
CA THR A 408 6.11 -17.63 -3.51
C THR A 408 6.60 -17.13 -4.88
N GLY A 409 7.91 -17.00 -5.05
CA GLY A 409 8.52 -16.39 -6.23
C GLY A 409 8.40 -14.85 -6.25
N ALA A 410 7.82 -14.26 -5.19
CA ALA A 410 7.76 -12.81 -5.05
C ALA A 410 9.15 -12.24 -4.77
N GLY A 411 9.39 -11.03 -5.26
CA GLY A 411 10.66 -10.37 -5.08
C GLY A 411 10.90 -9.29 -6.13
N PHE A 412 12.15 -9.00 -6.41
CA PHE A 412 12.53 -8.00 -7.39
C PHE A 412 13.89 -8.27 -8.04
N LEU A 413 14.08 -7.69 -9.22
CA LEU A 413 15.31 -7.71 -9.99
C LEU A 413 15.99 -6.34 -9.94
N TRP A 414 17.32 -6.32 -9.99
CA TRP A 414 18.10 -5.10 -10.16
C TRP A 414 19.30 -5.32 -11.07
N SER A 415 19.83 -4.23 -11.63
CA SER A 415 21.03 -4.18 -12.47
C SER A 415 21.94 -3.04 -12.03
N GLY A 416 23.22 -3.05 -12.46
CA GLY A 416 24.17 -1.99 -12.13
C GLY A 416 24.76 -2.05 -10.71
N GLY A 417 24.72 -3.21 -10.04
CA GLY A 417 25.35 -3.43 -8.74
C GLY A 417 24.68 -2.75 -7.53
N ASN A 418 23.51 -2.12 -7.73
CA ASN A 418 22.76 -1.43 -6.67
C ASN A 418 21.28 -1.82 -6.70
N SER A 419 20.82 -2.50 -5.66
CA SER A 419 19.44 -3.01 -5.55
C SER A 419 18.39 -1.91 -5.39
N ARG A 420 18.75 -0.70 -4.97
CA ARG A 420 17.84 0.42 -4.80
C ARG A 420 17.74 1.27 -6.08
N GLU A 421 18.88 1.70 -6.61
CA GLU A 421 18.92 2.61 -7.75
C GLU A 421 18.78 1.89 -9.09
N GLY A 422 19.30 0.66 -9.18
CA GLY A 422 19.22 -0.19 -10.37
C GLY A 422 18.00 -1.10 -10.43
N ARG A 423 16.93 -0.81 -9.67
CA ARG A 423 15.74 -1.67 -9.59
C ARG A 423 15.02 -1.77 -10.93
N LEU A 424 14.79 -3.01 -11.39
CA LEU A 424 14.12 -3.31 -12.65
C LEU A 424 12.64 -3.67 -12.48
N THR A 425 12.26 -4.24 -11.33
CA THR A 425 10.87 -4.59 -11.01
C THR A 425 10.46 -3.97 -9.69
N ALA A 426 9.18 -3.60 -9.54
CA ALA A 426 8.70 -2.98 -8.31
C ALA A 426 8.70 -3.98 -7.13
N TRP A 427 8.93 -3.46 -5.94
CA TRP A 427 8.91 -4.21 -4.70
C TRP A 427 8.49 -3.31 -3.54
N ALA A 428 7.54 -3.77 -2.75
CA ALA A 428 6.96 -2.98 -1.67
C ALA A 428 7.76 -3.05 -0.35
N ASN A 429 8.74 -3.95 -0.22
CA ASN A 429 9.42 -4.25 1.05
C ASN A 429 8.43 -4.54 2.20
N ASP A 430 7.35 -5.25 1.89
CA ASP A 430 6.34 -5.63 2.86
C ASP A 430 6.43 -7.14 3.12
N PRO A 431 6.79 -7.57 4.34
CA PRO A 431 6.94 -9.00 4.67
C PRO A 431 5.62 -9.78 4.58
N LEU A 432 4.48 -9.10 4.54
CA LEU A 432 3.16 -9.72 4.39
C LEU A 432 2.68 -9.78 2.93
N ALA A 433 3.38 -9.13 2.00
CA ALA A 433 3.00 -9.17 0.60
C ALA A 433 3.09 -10.61 0.08
N VAL A 434 2.08 -11.03 -0.69
CA VAL A 434 2.06 -12.28 -1.45
C VAL A 434 2.05 -11.92 -2.93
N GLY A 435 2.96 -12.54 -3.67
CA GLY A 435 3.14 -12.21 -5.07
C GLY A 435 3.96 -10.92 -5.28
N GLY A 436 4.34 -10.68 -6.50
CA GLY A 436 5.08 -9.49 -6.96
C GLY A 436 4.52 -9.03 -8.29
N GLN A 437 5.29 -8.22 -9.02
CA GLN A 437 4.95 -7.89 -10.41
C GLN A 437 5.06 -9.09 -11.36
N GLU A 438 5.77 -10.14 -10.96
CA GLU A 438 5.97 -11.32 -11.79
C GLU A 438 4.92 -12.37 -11.47
N ASN A 439 4.16 -12.77 -12.46
CA ASN A 439 3.21 -13.88 -12.38
C ASN A 439 3.70 -15.02 -13.26
N VAL A 440 3.88 -16.20 -12.65
CA VAL A 440 4.31 -17.41 -13.35
C VAL A 440 3.30 -18.50 -13.10
N THR A 441 2.65 -18.95 -14.17
CA THR A 441 1.63 -19.99 -14.12
C THR A 441 1.97 -21.15 -15.05
N VAL A 442 1.50 -22.34 -14.70
CA VAL A 442 1.56 -23.52 -15.55
C VAL A 442 0.15 -23.99 -15.85
N SER A 443 -0.22 -23.96 -17.13
CA SER A 443 -1.50 -24.50 -17.61
C SER A 443 -1.36 -25.98 -17.90
N LEU A 444 -2.20 -26.78 -17.26
CA LEU A 444 -2.29 -28.25 -17.45
C LEU A 444 -3.75 -28.64 -17.59
N ASN A 445 -4.12 -29.27 -18.71
CA ASN A 445 -5.49 -29.76 -18.99
C ASN A 445 -6.57 -28.65 -18.81
N GLY A 446 -6.26 -27.40 -19.18
CA GLY A 446 -7.19 -26.27 -19.07
C GLY A 446 -7.34 -25.69 -17.67
N ARG A 447 -6.50 -26.09 -16.73
CA ARG A 447 -6.40 -25.52 -15.37
C ARG A 447 -5.04 -24.85 -15.18
N ASP A 448 -5.05 -23.67 -14.56
CA ASP A 448 -3.85 -22.91 -14.27
C ASP A 448 -3.40 -23.13 -12.83
N PHE A 449 -2.10 -23.27 -12.64
CA PHE A 449 -1.43 -23.46 -11.36
C PHE A 449 -0.31 -22.43 -11.20
N HIS A 450 -0.18 -21.85 -10.02
CA HIS A 450 1.02 -21.08 -9.69
C HIS A 450 2.25 -21.96 -9.72
N ALA A 451 3.33 -21.48 -10.36
CA ALA A 451 4.57 -22.24 -10.48
C ALA A 451 5.33 -22.39 -9.14
N PHE A 452 5.10 -21.48 -8.21
CA PHE A 452 5.74 -21.42 -6.89
C PHE A 452 4.76 -21.82 -5.77
N ALA A 453 5.21 -21.73 -4.50
CA ALA A 453 4.33 -21.92 -3.37
C ALA A 453 3.23 -20.84 -3.36
N ALA A 454 1.98 -21.21 -3.18
CA ALA A 454 0.86 -20.28 -3.28
C ALA A 454 -0.16 -20.40 -2.12
N GLY A 455 0.01 -21.36 -1.21
CA GLY A 455 -1.01 -21.64 -0.18
C GLY A 455 -2.34 -22.11 -0.78
N ASP A 456 -2.28 -22.70 -1.97
CA ASP A 456 -3.41 -23.14 -2.78
C ASP A 456 -3.84 -24.60 -2.50
N GLY A 457 -3.38 -25.15 -1.38
CA GLY A 457 -3.64 -26.53 -0.98
C GLY A 457 -2.69 -27.56 -1.63
N LEU A 458 -1.77 -27.11 -2.49
CA LEU A 458 -0.84 -28.00 -3.18
C LEU A 458 0.54 -27.99 -2.49
N PRO A 459 1.10 -29.18 -2.17
CA PRO A 459 2.41 -29.26 -1.54
C PRO A 459 3.51 -28.67 -2.43
N CYS A 460 4.31 -27.78 -1.86
CA CYS A 460 5.48 -27.19 -2.49
C CYS A 460 6.68 -27.25 -1.54
N THR A 461 7.77 -27.86 -1.99
CA THR A 461 9.05 -27.86 -1.27
C THR A 461 9.97 -26.82 -1.91
N VAL A 462 10.50 -25.92 -1.08
CA VAL A 462 11.40 -24.85 -1.53
C VAL A 462 12.77 -25.08 -0.93
N THR A 463 13.80 -25.08 -1.75
CA THR A 463 15.20 -25.25 -1.30
C THR A 463 16.01 -24.04 -1.74
N TYR A 464 16.65 -23.39 -0.77
CA TYR A 464 17.61 -22.31 -0.98
C TYR A 464 19.02 -22.81 -0.70
N GLY A 465 19.93 -22.47 -1.56
CA GLY A 465 21.33 -22.77 -1.39
C GLY A 465 22.25 -21.70 -1.96
N PRO A 466 23.54 -21.77 -1.73
CA PRO A 466 24.48 -20.86 -2.33
C PRO A 466 24.37 -20.84 -3.86
N GLY A 467 23.90 -19.71 -4.40
CA GLY A 467 23.78 -19.50 -5.84
C GLY A 467 22.53 -20.06 -6.52
N PHE A 468 21.56 -20.64 -5.80
CA PHE A 468 20.32 -21.14 -6.39
C PHE A 468 19.11 -21.07 -5.46
N ALA A 469 17.93 -21.11 -6.08
CA ALA A 469 16.64 -21.37 -5.43
C ALA A 469 15.88 -22.42 -6.27
N ARG A 470 15.21 -23.36 -5.60
CA ARG A 470 14.51 -24.47 -6.24
C ARG A 470 13.14 -24.67 -5.60
N TRP A 471 12.11 -24.85 -6.43
CA TRP A 471 10.74 -25.17 -6.04
C TRP A 471 10.34 -26.52 -6.66
N GLU A 472 9.75 -27.38 -5.85
CA GLU A 472 9.21 -28.68 -6.28
C GLU A 472 7.73 -28.72 -5.87
N LYS A 473 6.84 -28.59 -6.84
CA LYS A 473 5.39 -28.49 -6.61
C LYS A 473 4.64 -29.60 -7.30
N LYS A 474 3.78 -30.29 -6.55
CA LYS A 474 2.81 -31.24 -7.10
C LYS A 474 1.58 -30.47 -7.59
N LEU A 475 1.19 -30.67 -8.86
CA LEU A 475 0.14 -29.89 -9.51
C LEU A 475 -1.27 -30.45 -9.33
N GLU A 476 -1.42 -31.64 -8.74
CA GLU A 476 -2.71 -32.26 -8.41
C GLU A 476 -2.62 -33.01 -7.08
N GLU A 477 -3.77 -33.21 -6.43
CA GLU A 477 -3.85 -34.03 -5.22
C GLU A 477 -3.77 -35.52 -5.59
N THR A 478 -2.97 -36.27 -4.86
CA THR A 478 -2.78 -37.75 -5.09
C THR A 478 -4.10 -38.51 -5.03
N LEU A 479 -5.07 -38.09 -4.25
CA LEU A 479 -6.39 -38.72 -4.11
C LEU A 479 -7.26 -38.58 -5.37
N LYS A 480 -7.05 -37.56 -6.20
CA LYS A 480 -7.80 -37.31 -7.43
C LYS A 480 -7.24 -38.03 -8.66
N THR A 481 -6.01 -38.51 -8.56
CA THR A 481 -5.31 -39.20 -9.69
C THR A 481 -5.55 -40.69 -9.78
N GLY A 482 -6.41 -41.29 -8.94
CA GLY A 482 -6.72 -42.72 -9.02
C GLY A 482 -5.52 -43.64 -8.77
N GLY A 483 -4.51 -43.16 -8.02
CA GLY A 483 -3.30 -43.91 -7.71
C GLY A 483 -2.11 -43.67 -8.66
N GLN A 484 -2.25 -42.78 -9.65
CA GLN A 484 -1.12 -42.27 -10.43
C GLN A 484 -0.36 -41.21 -9.65
N CYS A 485 0.95 -41.09 -9.83
CA CYS A 485 1.73 -40.02 -9.29
C CYS A 485 1.26 -38.69 -9.88
N PRO A 486 0.96 -37.65 -9.03
CA PRO A 486 0.61 -36.36 -9.54
C PRO A 486 1.77 -35.73 -10.33
N PRO A 487 1.47 -34.95 -11.38
CA PRO A 487 2.50 -34.24 -12.12
C PRO A 487 3.36 -33.37 -11.21
N LEU A 488 4.67 -33.45 -11.38
CA LEU A 488 5.65 -32.69 -10.60
C LEU A 488 6.26 -31.57 -11.43
N LEU A 489 6.08 -30.35 -10.99
CA LEU A 489 6.77 -29.19 -11.53
C LEU A 489 8.00 -28.89 -10.67
N VAL A 490 9.16 -28.79 -11.33
CA VAL A 490 10.40 -28.32 -10.73
C VAL A 490 10.77 -27.01 -11.38
N VAL A 491 10.99 -25.97 -10.56
CA VAL A 491 11.51 -24.67 -11.00
C VAL A 491 12.84 -24.44 -10.32
N GLU A 492 13.88 -24.13 -11.10
CA GLU A 492 15.20 -23.80 -10.56
C GLU A 492 15.63 -22.43 -11.06
N GLY A 493 16.05 -21.58 -10.15
CA GLY A 493 16.45 -20.22 -10.44
C GLY A 493 17.87 -19.90 -9.98
N PHE A 494 18.61 -19.18 -10.82
CA PHE A 494 19.97 -18.72 -10.51
C PHE A 494 20.34 -17.46 -11.32
N VAL A 495 21.39 -16.78 -10.87
CA VAL A 495 22.03 -15.66 -11.57
C VAL A 495 23.44 -16.07 -11.92
N PRO A 496 23.79 -16.25 -13.22
CA PRO A 496 25.15 -16.60 -13.64
C PRO A 496 26.18 -15.56 -13.18
N MET A 497 27.38 -16.01 -12.83
CA MET A 497 28.45 -15.12 -12.33
C MET A 497 29.07 -14.24 -13.42
N ASP A 498 29.01 -14.67 -14.66
CA ASP A 498 29.66 -14.05 -15.83
C ASP A 498 28.69 -13.26 -16.72
N GLU A 499 27.38 -13.31 -16.45
CA GLU A 499 26.36 -12.61 -17.22
C GLU A 499 25.27 -11.95 -16.38
N ASN A 500 24.84 -10.75 -16.80
CA ASN A 500 23.83 -9.94 -16.12
C ASN A 500 22.42 -10.38 -16.51
N ARG A 501 22.01 -11.55 -16.03
CA ARG A 501 20.69 -12.13 -16.28
C ARG A 501 20.27 -13.07 -15.16
N ARG A 502 18.94 -13.29 -15.05
CA ARG A 502 18.35 -14.37 -14.26
C ARG A 502 17.91 -15.49 -15.21
N ILE A 503 18.08 -16.72 -14.79
CA ILE A 503 17.58 -17.91 -15.46
C ILE A 503 16.62 -18.65 -14.52
N LEU A 504 15.39 -18.93 -15.01
CA LEU A 504 14.41 -19.81 -14.37
C LEU A 504 14.20 -21.00 -15.29
N ARG A 505 14.58 -22.19 -14.85
CA ARG A 505 14.40 -23.45 -15.58
C ARG A 505 13.18 -24.18 -15.05
N PHE A 506 12.26 -24.53 -15.93
CA PHE A 506 11.02 -25.24 -15.64
C PHE A 506 11.09 -26.65 -16.21
N THR A 507 10.84 -27.65 -15.38
CA THR A 507 10.74 -29.06 -15.78
C THR A 507 9.44 -29.63 -15.25
N LEU A 508 8.60 -30.15 -16.14
CA LEU A 508 7.35 -30.84 -15.80
C LEU A 508 7.49 -32.33 -16.06
N THR A 509 7.21 -33.16 -15.06
CA THR A 509 7.28 -34.63 -15.16
C THR A 509 5.91 -35.23 -14.87
N GLY A 510 5.53 -36.21 -15.65
CA GLY A 510 4.25 -36.92 -15.55
C GLY A 510 3.10 -36.27 -16.32
N ALA A 511 3.36 -35.17 -17.03
CA ALA A 511 2.39 -34.51 -17.90
C ALA A 511 3.07 -33.56 -18.88
N SER A 512 2.28 -33.06 -19.85
CA SER A 512 2.69 -31.95 -20.73
C SER A 512 1.71 -30.79 -20.58
N GLY A 513 2.22 -29.55 -20.63
CA GLY A 513 1.45 -28.36 -20.43
C GLY A 513 2.08 -27.13 -21.09
N ARG A 514 1.80 -25.96 -20.53
CA ARG A 514 2.36 -24.68 -20.99
C ARG A 514 2.73 -23.83 -19.78
N VAL A 515 3.92 -23.24 -19.78
CA VAL A 515 4.29 -22.22 -18.82
C VAL A 515 4.03 -20.83 -19.40
N LEU A 516 3.45 -19.94 -18.58
CA LEU A 516 3.21 -18.52 -18.88
C LEU A 516 3.98 -17.69 -17.87
N TYR A 517 4.57 -16.61 -18.35
CA TYR A 517 5.19 -15.57 -17.54
C TYR A 517 4.64 -14.21 -17.96
N GLN A 518 4.19 -13.45 -16.99
CA GLN A 518 3.70 -12.08 -17.16
C GLN A 518 4.37 -11.15 -16.16
N LEU A 519 4.80 -9.99 -16.63
CA LEU A 519 5.37 -8.93 -15.79
C LEU A 519 4.40 -7.75 -15.75
N GLY A 520 3.80 -7.48 -14.57
CA GLY A 520 2.78 -6.46 -14.39
C GLY A 520 1.64 -6.60 -15.39
N GLU A 521 1.28 -5.52 -16.05
CA GLU A 521 0.26 -5.47 -17.11
C GLU A 521 0.82 -5.77 -18.52
N GLY A 522 2.09 -6.17 -18.61
CA GLY A 522 2.74 -6.46 -19.89
C GLY A 522 2.18 -7.70 -20.57
N GLU A 523 2.42 -7.81 -21.89
CA GLU A 523 2.04 -8.98 -22.68
C GLU A 523 2.71 -10.26 -22.14
N PRO A 524 1.95 -11.34 -21.89
CA PRO A 524 2.51 -12.57 -21.39
C PRO A 524 3.37 -13.28 -22.44
N VAL A 525 4.48 -13.84 -22.01
CA VAL A 525 5.28 -14.76 -22.82
C VAL A 525 5.03 -16.18 -22.37
N SER A 526 5.03 -17.15 -23.29
CA SER A 526 4.73 -18.55 -22.96
C SER A 526 5.58 -19.54 -23.72
N ALA A 527 5.73 -20.75 -23.15
CA ALA A 527 6.38 -21.88 -23.80
C ALA A 527 5.67 -23.19 -23.50
N ALA A 528 5.76 -24.16 -24.43
CA ALA A 528 5.29 -25.51 -24.18
C ALA A 528 6.25 -26.24 -23.23
N LEU A 529 5.68 -26.93 -22.24
CA LEU A 529 6.35 -27.85 -21.34
C LEU A 529 5.99 -29.29 -21.77
N ASN A 530 6.94 -30.02 -22.35
CA ASN A 530 6.75 -31.41 -22.67
C ASN A 530 7.20 -32.28 -21.49
N ASP A 531 6.57 -33.43 -21.31
CA ASP A 531 6.89 -34.37 -20.23
C ASP A 531 8.40 -34.69 -20.19
N GLY A 532 9.00 -34.50 -19.04
CA GLY A 532 10.43 -34.72 -18.78
C GLY A 532 11.40 -33.75 -19.48
N GLN A 533 10.91 -32.76 -20.24
CA GLN A 533 11.76 -31.77 -20.90
C GLN A 533 11.75 -30.44 -20.14
N SER A 534 12.89 -29.73 -20.20
CA SER A 534 13.02 -28.40 -19.57
C SER A 534 12.86 -27.29 -20.60
N VAL A 535 12.33 -26.16 -20.12
CA VAL A 535 12.41 -24.86 -20.81
C VAL A 535 12.90 -23.80 -19.85
N SER A 536 13.66 -22.84 -20.33
CA SER A 536 14.26 -21.80 -19.49
C SER A 536 13.74 -20.42 -19.85
N LEU A 537 13.29 -19.66 -18.85
CA LEU A 537 12.99 -18.23 -18.94
C LEU A 537 14.25 -17.45 -18.59
N VAL A 538 14.77 -16.70 -19.54
CA VAL A 538 15.91 -15.79 -19.32
C VAL A 538 15.39 -14.37 -19.23
N THR A 539 15.70 -13.70 -18.12
CA THR A 539 15.37 -12.30 -17.89
C THR A 539 16.66 -11.48 -17.78
N LYS A 540 16.81 -10.47 -18.61
CA LYS A 540 17.95 -9.53 -18.61
C LYS A 540 17.47 -8.09 -18.70
N GLU A 541 18.33 -7.17 -18.32
CA GLU A 541 18.09 -5.75 -18.50
C GLU A 541 18.25 -5.36 -19.97
N LYS A 542 17.33 -4.54 -20.46
CA LYS A 542 17.42 -3.89 -21.77
C LYS A 542 16.84 -2.48 -21.66
N ALA A 543 17.70 -1.47 -21.83
CA ALA A 543 17.33 -0.05 -21.75
C ALA A 543 16.59 0.29 -20.43
N GLY A 544 17.14 -0.16 -19.28
CA GLY A 544 16.58 0.09 -17.95
C GLY A 544 15.32 -0.69 -17.60
N ARG A 545 14.93 -1.68 -18.41
CA ARG A 545 13.71 -2.50 -18.20
C ARG A 545 14.03 -3.98 -18.22
N PRO A 546 13.30 -4.83 -17.49
CA PRO A 546 13.44 -6.28 -17.59
C PRO A 546 12.85 -6.77 -18.92
N CYS A 547 13.61 -7.63 -19.60
CA CYS A 547 13.21 -8.27 -20.84
C CYS A 547 13.31 -9.79 -20.68
N SER A 548 12.18 -10.48 -20.78
CA SER A 548 12.09 -11.93 -20.53
C SER A 548 11.77 -12.69 -21.81
N ARG A 549 12.45 -13.84 -22.00
CA ARG A 549 12.24 -14.75 -23.12
C ARG A 549 12.40 -16.20 -22.71
N PHE A 550 11.61 -17.10 -23.30
CA PHE A 550 11.79 -18.54 -23.18
C PHE A 550 12.77 -19.09 -24.21
N PHE A 551 13.59 -20.06 -23.75
CA PHE A 551 14.54 -20.83 -24.54
C PHE A 551 14.35 -22.32 -24.26
N ARG A 552 14.65 -23.18 -25.26
CA ARG A 552 14.67 -24.62 -25.08
C ARG A 552 15.97 -25.16 -24.49
N GLU A 553 16.96 -24.30 -24.36
CA GLU A 553 18.22 -24.58 -23.69
C GLU A 553 17.99 -24.71 -22.19
N ASP A 554 18.64 -25.66 -21.54
CA ASP A 554 18.49 -25.94 -20.11
C ASP A 554 19.51 -25.21 -19.22
N PHE A 555 20.54 -24.61 -19.80
CA PHE A 555 21.59 -23.85 -19.11
C PHE A 555 22.27 -24.59 -17.94
N LEU A 556 22.31 -25.93 -17.98
CA LEU A 556 22.90 -26.75 -16.90
C LEU A 556 24.38 -26.43 -16.66
N ALA A 557 25.17 -26.29 -17.73
CA ALA A 557 26.58 -25.98 -17.62
C ALA A 557 26.86 -24.63 -16.95
N GLU A 558 25.99 -23.63 -17.15
CA GLU A 558 26.07 -22.33 -16.46
C GLU A 558 25.69 -22.44 -15.00
N GLN A 559 24.65 -23.22 -14.72
CA GLN A 559 24.25 -23.50 -13.34
C GLN A 559 25.39 -24.19 -12.58
N GLU A 560 26.00 -25.22 -13.13
CA GLU A 560 27.11 -25.93 -12.53
C GLU A 560 28.30 -24.99 -12.23
N ARG A 561 28.67 -24.12 -13.18
CA ARG A 561 29.72 -23.11 -12.94
C ARG A 561 29.37 -22.14 -11.83
N THR A 562 28.11 -21.68 -11.79
CA THR A 562 27.63 -20.77 -10.74
C THR A 562 27.67 -21.43 -9.37
N LEU A 563 27.20 -22.67 -9.26
CA LEU A 563 27.23 -23.43 -8.01
C LEU A 563 28.66 -23.71 -7.53
N ALA A 564 29.57 -24.09 -8.46
CA ALA A 564 30.98 -24.29 -8.13
C ALA A 564 31.65 -23.01 -7.62
N TRP A 565 31.33 -21.86 -8.22
CA TRP A 565 31.84 -20.58 -7.77
C TRP A 565 31.37 -20.25 -6.34
N TRP A 566 30.09 -20.42 -6.04
CA TRP A 566 29.53 -20.18 -4.72
C TRP A 566 30.08 -21.16 -3.68
N ALA A 567 30.23 -22.44 -4.02
CA ALA A 567 30.84 -23.43 -3.13
C ALA A 567 32.28 -23.05 -2.75
N ASP A 568 33.08 -22.54 -3.69
CA ASP A 568 34.42 -22.01 -3.42
C ASP A 568 34.37 -20.84 -2.45
N LYS A 569 33.44 -19.89 -2.62
CA LYS A 569 33.29 -18.72 -1.75
C LYS A 569 32.82 -19.09 -0.34
N VAL A 570 31.83 -19.96 -0.23
CA VAL A 570 31.29 -20.41 1.06
C VAL A 570 32.38 -21.20 1.81
N SER A 571 33.11 -22.08 1.14
CA SER A 571 34.19 -22.84 1.78
C SER A 571 35.35 -21.99 2.28
N ALA A 572 35.54 -20.78 1.70
CA ALA A 572 36.55 -19.82 2.14
C ALA A 572 36.16 -19.05 3.42
N LEU A 573 34.88 -19.11 3.82
CA LEU A 573 34.37 -18.49 5.05
C LEU A 573 34.27 -19.55 6.14
N THR A 574 35.11 -19.43 7.16
CA THR A 574 35.02 -20.26 8.36
C THR A 574 34.69 -19.37 9.54
N VAL A 575 33.55 -19.63 10.20
CA VAL A 575 33.17 -19.00 11.45
C VAL A 575 33.32 -20.06 12.54
N THR A 576 34.10 -19.78 13.58
CA THR A 576 34.27 -20.65 14.73
C THR A 576 33.85 -19.90 15.99
N THR A 577 32.81 -20.37 16.63
CA THR A 577 32.31 -19.82 17.89
C THR A 577 32.48 -20.85 19.03
N PRO A 578 32.32 -20.45 20.30
CA PRO A 578 32.28 -21.41 21.42
C PRO A 578 31.10 -22.39 21.35
N ASP A 579 30.06 -22.07 20.53
CA ASP A 579 28.90 -22.93 20.32
C ASP A 579 28.90 -23.44 18.88
N GLY A 580 29.24 -24.71 18.67
CA GLY A 580 29.29 -25.34 17.37
C GLY A 580 27.93 -25.42 16.64
N ALA A 581 26.81 -25.08 17.30
CA ALA A 581 25.53 -24.90 16.62
C ALA A 581 25.46 -23.57 15.90
N LEU A 582 26.07 -22.51 16.41
CA LEU A 582 26.20 -21.20 15.78
C LEU A 582 27.16 -21.23 14.58
N ASP A 583 28.18 -22.08 14.63
CA ASP A 583 29.16 -22.21 13.54
C ASP A 583 28.52 -22.70 12.24
N ARG A 584 27.36 -23.37 12.35
CA ARG A 584 26.60 -23.91 11.22
C ARG A 584 25.48 -22.98 10.74
N TYR A 585 25.23 -21.89 11.47
CA TYR A 585 24.21 -20.90 11.18
C TYR A 585 24.80 -19.72 10.38
#